data_0acb467444412cfcc7f92f24c4831494
#
_entry.id   0acb467444412cfcc7f92f24c4831494
#
_cell.length_a   1.000
_cell.length_b   1.000
_cell.length_c   1.000
_cell.angle_alpha   90.00
_cell.angle_beta   90.00
_cell.angle_gamma   90.00
#
_symmetry.space_group_name_H-M   'P 1'
#
loop_
_entity.id
_entity.type
_entity.pdbx_description
1 polymer ?
#
loop_
_entity_poly.entity_id
_entity_poly.type
_entity_poly.pdbx_seq_one_letter_code
_entity_poly.pdbx_strand_id
1 'polypeptide(L)'
;MTEPWFVIVMSIIEERYAFFIGALIFVAFDTISGLIKAFATNTFSSTKVKTGIFHKAALILIMVMSAVIDILSGFIPSMPFTVPLTQGCCLLIIGMECMSVLENICAINPTLKDSARIKRLLPTNDEE
;
A
#
# COMPACT_ATOMS: atom_id res chain seq x y z
N MET A 1 -36.07 -15.78 4.27
CA MET A 1 -34.81 -16.52 4.39
C MET A 1 -33.98 -16.35 3.14
N THR A 2 -33.42 -15.20 2.94
CA THR A 2 -32.77 -14.83 1.68
C THR A 2 -31.31 -14.46 1.87
N GLU A 3 -30.75 -15.02 2.97
CA GLU A 3 -29.58 -14.42 3.43
C GLU A 3 -28.29 -15.06 3.17
N PRO A 4 -28.15 -16.39 3.01
CA PRO A 4 -26.84 -16.97 3.28
C PRO A 4 -25.80 -16.65 2.22
N TRP A 5 -26.18 -16.56 0.96
CA TRP A 5 -25.19 -16.34 -0.10
C TRP A 5 -24.64 -14.91 -0.13
N PHE A 6 -25.47 -13.91 0.12
CA PHE A 6 -25.04 -12.52 0.13
C PHE A 6 -24.13 -12.22 1.31
N VAL A 7 -24.49 -12.72 2.49
CA VAL A 7 -23.66 -12.57 3.70
C VAL A 7 -22.34 -13.32 3.56
N ILE A 8 -22.37 -14.54 2.98
CA ILE A 8 -21.17 -15.33 2.71
C ILE A 8 -20.27 -14.62 1.69
N VAL A 9 -20.85 -14.12 0.60
CA VAL A 9 -20.08 -13.38 -0.42
C VAL A 9 -19.50 -12.10 0.18
N MET A 10 -20.26 -11.36 0.98
CA MET A 10 -19.78 -10.16 1.63
C MET A 10 -18.67 -10.45 2.66
N SER A 11 -18.81 -11.52 3.46
CA SER A 11 -17.77 -11.92 4.40
C SER A 11 -16.49 -12.36 3.70
N ILE A 12 -16.59 -13.10 2.60
CA ILE A 12 -15.43 -13.48 1.77
C ILE A 12 -14.78 -12.26 1.15
N ILE A 13 -15.59 -11.31 0.68
CA ILE A 13 -15.10 -10.03 0.16
C ILE A 13 -14.41 -9.25 1.27
N GLU A 14 -15.02 -9.13 2.44
CA GLU A 14 -14.46 -8.41 3.59
C GLU A 14 -13.12 -9.01 4.05
N GLU A 15 -13.03 -10.33 4.20
CA GLU A 15 -11.80 -10.97 4.64
C GLU A 15 -10.69 -10.97 3.59
N ARG A 16 -11.01 -11.28 2.33
CA ARG A 16 -10.00 -11.38 1.27
C ARG A 16 -9.56 -10.03 0.72
N TYR A 17 -10.49 -9.09 0.61
CA TYR A 17 -10.22 -7.82 -0.06
C TYR A 17 -10.00 -6.64 0.89
N ALA A 18 -10.16 -6.82 2.20
CA ALA A 18 -9.86 -5.77 3.19
C ALA A 18 -8.42 -5.26 3.06
N PHE A 19 -7.46 -6.17 2.93
CA PHE A 19 -6.05 -5.82 2.72
C PHE A 19 -5.81 -5.16 1.36
N PHE A 20 -6.51 -5.60 0.33
CA PHE A 20 -6.42 -5.01 -1.00
C PHE A 20 -6.95 -3.57 -1.00
N ILE A 21 -8.11 -3.34 -0.42
CA ILE A 21 -8.69 -2.00 -0.25
C ILE A 21 -7.81 -1.13 0.62
N GLY A 22 -7.29 -1.68 1.73
CA GLY A 22 -6.34 -1.00 2.61
C GLY A 22 -5.09 -0.54 1.86
N ALA A 23 -4.50 -1.40 1.03
CA ALA A 23 -3.34 -1.06 0.22
C ALA A 23 -3.66 0.06 -0.79
N LEU A 24 -4.82 0.03 -1.46
CA LEU A 24 -5.26 1.10 -2.35
C LEU A 24 -5.42 2.44 -1.62
N ILE A 25 -5.95 2.42 -0.40
CA ILE A 25 -6.08 3.62 0.43
C ILE A 25 -4.71 4.21 0.76
N PHE A 26 -3.73 3.38 1.14
CA PHE A 26 -2.37 3.86 1.42
C PHE A 26 -1.65 4.39 0.17
N VAL A 27 -1.87 3.76 -0.99
CA VAL A 27 -1.38 4.29 -2.29
C VAL A 27 -1.97 5.68 -2.56
N ALA A 28 -3.25 5.89 -2.26
CA ALA A 28 -3.89 7.19 -2.38
C ALA A 28 -3.31 8.21 -1.39
N PHE A 29 -3.11 7.83 -0.13
CA PHE A 29 -2.51 8.69 0.88
C PHE A 29 -1.09 9.13 0.51
N ASP A 30 -0.27 8.22 0.00
CA ASP A 30 1.07 8.58 -0.46
C ASP A 30 1.01 9.56 -1.64
N THR A 31 0.12 9.34 -2.59
CA THR A 31 -0.07 10.25 -3.72
C THR A 31 -0.48 11.65 -3.26
N ILE A 32 -1.46 11.74 -2.35
CA ILE A 32 -1.96 13.00 -1.81
C ILE A 32 -0.86 13.71 -1.00
N SER A 33 -0.21 13.00 -0.09
CA SER A 33 0.87 13.58 0.74
C SER A 33 2.07 14.02 -0.11
N GLY A 34 2.40 13.28 -1.15
CA GLY A 34 3.45 13.63 -2.11
C GLY A 34 3.12 14.91 -2.90
N LEU A 35 1.85 15.09 -3.30
CA LEU A 35 1.40 16.33 -3.95
C LEU A 35 1.47 17.52 -2.98
N ILE A 36 0.98 17.37 -1.76
CA ILE A 36 1.05 18.42 -0.73
C ILE A 36 2.51 18.83 -0.48
N LYS A 37 3.40 17.85 -0.34
CA LYS A 37 4.84 18.08 -0.20
C LYS A 37 5.40 18.87 -1.38
N ALA A 38 5.08 18.48 -2.60
CA ALA A 38 5.57 19.12 -3.81
C ALA A 38 5.14 20.60 -3.89
N PHE A 39 3.93 20.92 -3.51
CA PHE A 39 3.45 22.29 -3.43
C PHE A 39 4.05 23.07 -2.26
N ALA A 40 4.14 22.45 -1.08
CA ALA A 40 4.69 23.09 0.12
C ALA A 40 6.19 23.42 -0.02
N THR A 41 6.94 22.60 -0.76
CA THR A 41 8.39 22.77 -0.97
C THR A 41 8.75 23.41 -2.30
N ASN A 42 7.76 23.83 -3.10
CA ASN A 42 7.94 24.37 -4.45
C ASN A 42 8.77 23.46 -5.39
N THR A 43 8.61 22.15 -5.24
CA THR A 43 9.33 21.13 -6.03
C THR A 43 8.42 20.39 -7.00
N PHE A 44 7.25 20.94 -7.31
CA PHE A 44 6.31 20.33 -8.24
C PHE A 44 6.96 20.14 -9.61
N SER A 45 6.85 18.92 -10.13
CA SER A 45 7.32 18.55 -11.46
C SER A 45 6.38 17.54 -12.07
N SER A 46 5.88 17.83 -13.25
CA SER A 46 5.01 16.89 -13.99
C SER A 46 5.71 15.59 -14.34
N THR A 47 7.03 15.60 -14.55
CA THR A 47 7.82 14.40 -14.78
C THR A 47 7.85 13.51 -13.53
N LYS A 48 8.03 14.07 -12.33
CA LYS A 48 7.99 13.33 -11.08
C LYS A 48 6.61 12.73 -10.82
N VAL A 49 5.55 13.49 -11.11
CA VAL A 49 4.16 13.00 -10.99
C VAL A 49 3.94 11.81 -11.94
N LYS A 50 4.36 11.92 -13.19
CA LYS A 50 4.25 10.84 -14.18
C LYS A 50 4.99 9.58 -13.73
N THR A 51 6.23 9.71 -13.26
CA THR A 51 7.03 8.59 -12.72
C THR A 51 6.35 7.95 -11.52
N GLY A 52 5.79 8.76 -10.62
CA GLY A 52 5.02 8.28 -9.47
C GLY A 52 3.79 7.47 -9.87
N ILE A 53 3.05 7.92 -10.88
CA ILE A 53 1.88 7.19 -11.41
C ILE A 53 2.29 5.83 -11.96
N PHE A 54 3.38 5.74 -12.73
CA PHE A 54 3.88 4.46 -13.24
C PHE A 54 4.30 3.51 -12.13
N HIS A 55 4.97 4.02 -11.10
CA HIS A 55 5.31 3.23 -9.92
C HIS A 55 4.05 2.67 -9.23
N LYS A 56 3.04 3.51 -9.02
CA LYS A 56 1.75 3.09 -8.42
C LYS A 56 1.02 2.05 -9.27
N ALA A 57 1.01 2.23 -10.59
CA ALA A 57 0.45 1.25 -11.51
C ALA A 57 1.14 -0.11 -11.39
N ALA A 58 2.47 -0.14 -11.26
CA ALA A 58 3.23 -1.37 -11.05
C ALA A 58 2.85 -2.05 -9.73
N LEU A 59 2.69 -1.31 -8.63
CA LEU A 59 2.25 -1.87 -7.35
C LEU A 59 0.84 -2.48 -7.44
N ILE A 60 -0.09 -1.80 -8.10
CA ILE A 60 -1.45 -2.31 -8.31
C ILE A 60 -1.41 -3.59 -9.16
N LEU A 61 -0.54 -3.64 -10.17
CA LEU A 61 -0.36 -4.83 -10.99
C LEU A 61 0.13 -6.03 -10.16
N ILE A 62 1.09 -5.82 -9.27
CA ILE A 62 1.58 -6.86 -8.34
C ILE A 62 0.44 -7.36 -7.45
N MET A 63 -0.39 -6.47 -6.93
CA MET A 63 -1.56 -6.83 -6.12
C MET A 63 -2.55 -7.69 -6.91
N VAL A 64 -2.86 -7.30 -8.13
CA VAL A 64 -3.78 -8.05 -9.01
C VAL A 64 -3.19 -9.41 -9.37
N MET A 65 -1.91 -9.48 -9.72
CA MET A 65 -1.22 -10.74 -10.00
C MET A 65 -1.27 -11.69 -8.80
N SER A 66 -1.00 -11.20 -7.62
CA SER A 66 -1.06 -12.02 -6.40
C SER A 66 -2.47 -12.56 -6.13
N ALA A 67 -3.50 -11.74 -6.37
CA ALA A 67 -4.89 -12.15 -6.24
C ALA A 67 -5.27 -13.25 -7.25
N VAL A 68 -4.82 -13.13 -8.49
CA VAL A 68 -5.04 -14.16 -9.52
C VAL A 68 -4.35 -15.47 -9.14
N ILE A 69 -3.12 -15.42 -8.65
CA ILE A 69 -2.37 -16.61 -8.20
C ILE A 69 -3.10 -17.29 -7.04
N ASP A 70 -3.59 -16.53 -6.06
CA ASP A 70 -4.35 -17.07 -4.93
C ASP A 70 -5.64 -17.76 -5.39
N ILE A 71 -6.36 -17.17 -6.34
CA ILE A 71 -7.57 -17.76 -6.91
C ILE A 71 -7.23 -19.06 -7.65
N LEU A 72 -6.19 -19.05 -8.49
CA LEU A 72 -5.78 -20.23 -9.26
C LEU A 72 -5.26 -21.35 -8.35
N SER A 73 -4.55 -21.02 -7.27
CA SER A 73 -4.06 -22.02 -6.31
C SER A 73 -5.19 -22.80 -5.65
N GLY A 74 -6.36 -22.18 -5.47
CA GLY A 74 -7.55 -22.85 -4.93
C GLY A 74 -8.12 -23.95 -5.83
N PHE A 75 -7.73 -23.99 -7.10
CA PHE A 75 -8.14 -25.05 -8.04
C PHE A 75 -7.17 -26.24 -8.10
N ILE A 76 -6.09 -26.20 -7.33
CA ILE A 76 -5.11 -27.30 -7.30
C ILE A 76 -5.38 -28.19 -6.08
N PRO A 77 -5.98 -29.40 -6.27
CA PRO A 77 -6.41 -30.23 -5.14
C PRO A 77 -5.27 -30.77 -4.27
N SER A 78 -4.07 -30.81 -4.83
CA SER A 78 -2.90 -31.41 -4.17
C SER A 78 -2.03 -30.41 -3.41
N MET A 79 -2.43 -29.13 -3.34
CA MET A 79 -1.72 -28.16 -2.53
C MET A 79 -2.04 -28.37 -1.04
N PRO A 80 -1.05 -28.76 -0.21
CA PRO A 80 -1.29 -29.04 1.20
C PRO A 80 -1.51 -27.79 2.05
N PHE A 81 -1.31 -26.60 1.48
CA PHE A 81 -1.48 -25.32 2.16
C PHE A 81 -1.80 -24.23 1.16
N THR A 82 -2.60 -23.28 1.59
CA THR A 82 -2.84 -22.04 0.85
C THR A 82 -1.88 -20.96 1.36
N VAL A 83 -1.03 -20.46 0.50
CA VAL A 83 -0.21 -19.28 0.82
C VAL A 83 -1.08 -18.05 0.59
N PRO A 84 -1.30 -17.20 1.61
CA PRO A 84 -2.06 -15.97 1.44
C PRO A 84 -1.20 -14.89 0.76
N LEU A 85 -0.91 -15.09 -0.51
CA LEU A 85 0.02 -14.25 -1.28
C LEU A 85 -0.50 -12.82 -1.42
N THR A 86 -1.79 -12.67 -1.67
CA THR A 86 -2.44 -11.34 -1.77
C THR A 86 -2.29 -10.55 -0.48
N GLN A 87 -2.56 -11.17 0.67
CA GLN A 87 -2.43 -10.52 1.96
C GLN A 87 -0.98 -10.10 2.23
N GLY A 88 -0.03 -10.98 1.95
CA GLY A 88 1.40 -10.70 2.12
C GLY A 88 1.87 -9.54 1.25
N CYS A 89 1.52 -9.56 -0.05
CA CYS A 89 1.85 -8.47 -0.98
C CYS A 89 1.21 -7.15 -0.55
N CYS A 90 -0.08 -7.16 -0.18
CA CYS A 90 -0.76 -5.96 0.26
C CYS A 90 -0.16 -5.39 1.55
N LEU A 91 0.22 -6.22 2.52
CA LEU A 91 0.89 -5.77 3.75
C LEU A 91 2.24 -5.14 3.48
N LEU A 92 3.03 -5.71 2.57
CA LEU A 92 4.31 -5.10 2.16
C LEU A 92 4.10 -3.74 1.49
N ILE A 93 3.12 -3.63 0.60
CA ILE A 93 2.78 -2.38 -0.06
C ILE A 93 2.29 -1.34 0.96
N ILE A 94 1.41 -1.72 1.88
CA ILE A 94 0.95 -0.85 2.98
C ILE A 94 2.15 -0.33 3.79
N GLY A 95 3.09 -1.20 4.15
CA GLY A 95 4.31 -0.81 4.87
C GLY A 95 5.15 0.20 4.08
N MET A 96 5.40 -0.07 2.80
CA MET A 96 6.16 0.83 1.92
C MET A 96 5.49 2.19 1.75
N GLU A 97 4.18 2.20 1.48
CA GLU A 97 3.41 3.43 1.29
C GLU A 97 3.27 4.22 2.60
N CYS A 98 3.12 3.54 3.74
CA CYS A 98 3.10 4.16 5.06
C CYS A 98 4.42 4.91 5.34
N MET A 99 5.56 4.29 5.05
CA MET A 99 6.87 4.94 5.20
C MET A 99 6.99 6.17 4.30
N SER A 100 6.56 6.05 3.05
CA SER A 100 6.56 7.17 2.10
C SER A 100 5.67 8.33 2.56
N VAL A 101 4.48 8.04 3.09
CA VAL A 101 3.59 9.06 3.69
C VAL A 101 4.28 9.76 4.86
N LEU A 102 4.92 9.02 5.76
CA LEU A 102 5.67 9.59 6.87
C LEU A 102 6.81 10.50 6.42
N GLU A 103 7.57 10.08 5.40
CA GLU A 103 8.62 10.90 4.80
C GLU A 103 8.07 12.20 4.20
N ASN A 104 6.94 12.12 3.50
CA ASN A 104 6.27 13.28 2.94
C ASN A 104 5.80 14.25 4.03
N ILE A 105 5.18 13.73 5.10
CA ILE A 105 4.73 14.54 6.24
C ILE A 105 5.92 15.22 6.94
N CYS A 106 7.02 14.50 7.15
CA CYS A 106 8.23 15.05 7.75
C CYS A 106 8.89 16.13 6.88
N ALA A 107 8.79 16.00 5.56
CA ALA A 107 9.27 17.03 4.63
C ALA A 107 8.40 18.30 4.66
N ILE A 108 7.09 18.15 4.89
CA ILE A 108 6.16 19.27 5.05
C ILE A 108 6.37 19.96 6.40
N ASN A 109 6.59 19.18 7.45
CA ASN A 109 6.79 19.69 8.81
C ASN A 109 8.06 19.08 9.43
N PRO A 110 9.24 19.75 9.27
CA PRO A 110 10.51 19.22 9.73
C PRO A 110 10.60 18.99 11.25
N THR A 111 9.79 19.66 12.05
CA THR A 111 9.78 19.47 13.52
C THR A 111 9.31 18.08 13.92
N LEU A 112 8.49 17.44 13.10
CA LEU A 112 8.04 16.05 13.34
C LEU A 112 9.17 15.04 13.18
N LYS A 113 10.16 15.32 12.35
CA LYS A 113 11.32 14.45 12.14
C LYS A 113 12.15 14.28 13.42
N ASP A 114 12.15 15.27 14.28
CA ASP A 114 12.91 15.27 15.53
C ASP A 114 12.21 14.51 16.66
N SER A 115 10.97 14.11 16.48
CA SER A 115 10.30 13.28 17.49
C SER A 115 10.98 11.90 17.57
N ALA A 116 11.28 11.45 18.79
CA ALA A 116 12.00 10.20 19.05
C ALA A 116 11.29 8.96 18.47
N ARG A 117 9.96 9.02 18.29
CA ARG A 117 9.17 7.94 17.70
C ARG A 117 9.37 7.83 16.20
N ILE A 118 9.41 8.95 15.49
CA ILE A 118 9.58 9.00 14.03
C ILE A 118 11.02 8.69 13.65
N LYS A 119 12.01 9.17 14.42
CA LYS A 119 13.42 8.80 14.21
C LYS A 119 13.68 7.30 14.22
N ARG A 120 12.89 6.53 14.95
CA ARG A 120 13.02 5.06 15.00
C ARG A 120 12.42 4.37 13.76
N LEU A 121 11.51 5.03 13.05
CA LEU A 121 10.81 4.46 11.91
C LEU A 121 11.45 4.82 10.57
N LEU A 122 12.07 5.99 10.49
CA LEU A 122 12.74 6.44 9.28
C LEU A 122 14.18 5.95 9.25
N PRO A 123 14.67 5.42 8.13
CA PRO A 123 16.09 5.13 7.98
C PRO A 123 16.88 6.43 8.12
N THR A 124 17.80 6.46 9.05
CA THR A 124 18.74 7.56 9.19
C THR A 124 19.78 7.45 8.07
N ASN A 125 19.76 8.39 7.15
CA ASN A 125 20.86 8.60 6.22
C ASN A 125 21.99 9.37 6.96
N ASP A 126 22.44 8.84 8.09
CA ASP A 126 23.58 9.40 8.83
C ASP A 126 24.86 8.66 8.44
N GLU A 127 25.10 8.51 7.13
CA GLU A 127 26.42 8.14 6.62
C GLU A 127 26.84 9.14 5.53
N GLU A 128 27.18 10.33 5.98
CA GLU A 128 28.19 11.19 5.32
C GLU A 128 28.98 11.94 6.37
#